data_3b175ed0d5355ec7520f0381d3c86529
#
_entry.id   3b175ed0d5355ec7520f0381d3c86529
#
_cell.length_a   1.000
_cell.length_b   1.000
_cell.length_c   1.000
_cell.angle_alpha   90.00
_cell.angle_beta   90.00
_cell.angle_gamma   90.00
#
_symmetry.space_group_name_H-M   'P 1'
#
loop_
_entity.id
_entity.type
_entity.pdbx_description
1 polymer ?
#
loop_
_entity_poly.entity_id
_entity_poly.type
_entity_poly.pdbx_seq_one_letter_code
_entity_poly.pdbx_strand_id
1 'polypeptide(L)'
;MPTEKPWLRHYPEQIPHELQFEDQTLHSILQQSAQQFSEKTAIHFLGKKRSYREVYEDALKMADYLLSLGIQKGDRVSIMLPNCPQAVIAYYGVLFSGGIVVQTNPLYTERELEHLLHDSGATIIITLDMLYPAAYKMKALTSIGHIIATSIKDYLPFPKNLLYPIVQKKENQMSVEINENETTHLFRTIMKRPVPSGPPGIEIDPAHDIAVLQYTGGTTGTPKGVMLSHRNILANMEMCAAWFYQLNKGEEKVLGIVPFFHVYGMTAVLNFTIRQGYEMILLPRFDARAALKTIDKEKPTIFPGAPTIYIALLNHPDLHQYDLSSIKSCLSGSAALPVEVKQQFEKVTGGRLVEGYGMSETSPVTHANFIWDLNKAGSIGCPWPGTDAAIYSEETGGFLGPYEHGEIAVKGPQVMKGYWNNDEETAQSLRDGWFFTGDIGYMDKDGFFYIVDRKKDVIIAGGYNIYPREIEEVLYEHEAVQEAVVAGIPDEYRGETVKAFVVLKDHVTITEKELDEYARSRLAPYKVPKVYEFRDELPKTAVGKILRRALVQEEKTGV
;
A
#
# COMPACT_ATOMS: atom_id res chain seq x y z
N MET A 1 24.62 -3.65 -19.71
CA MET A 1 23.78 -2.69 -18.92
C MET A 1 23.07 -1.80 -19.91
N PRO A 2 21.81 -1.45 -19.72
CA PRO A 2 21.19 -0.42 -20.54
C PRO A 2 21.98 0.88 -20.33
N THR A 3 22.57 1.39 -21.39
CA THR A 3 23.41 2.61 -21.37
C THR A 3 22.60 3.88 -21.48
N GLU A 4 21.37 3.80 -21.95
CA GLU A 4 20.50 4.93 -22.16
C GLU A 4 19.30 4.93 -21.21
N LYS A 5 19.04 6.10 -20.62
CA LYS A 5 17.87 6.37 -19.78
C LYS A 5 16.93 7.34 -20.53
N PRO A 6 16.16 6.84 -21.52
CA PRO A 6 15.42 7.72 -22.40
C PRO A 6 14.35 8.57 -21.70
N TRP A 7 13.85 8.11 -20.55
CA TRP A 7 12.87 8.83 -19.73
C TRP A 7 13.37 10.15 -19.15
N LEU A 8 14.70 10.31 -18.93
CA LEU A 8 15.25 11.52 -18.32
C LEU A 8 15.01 12.79 -19.16
N ARG A 9 14.87 12.66 -20.48
CA ARG A 9 14.55 13.80 -21.37
C ARG A 9 13.13 14.35 -21.18
N HIS A 10 12.26 13.58 -20.52
CA HIS A 10 10.87 13.96 -20.25
C HIS A 10 10.66 14.49 -18.83
N TYR A 11 11.69 14.42 -18.00
CA TYR A 11 11.60 14.97 -16.65
C TYR A 11 11.36 16.47 -16.71
N PRO A 12 10.33 16.98 -16.01
CA PRO A 12 10.19 18.40 -15.73
C PRO A 12 11.47 18.95 -15.09
N GLU A 13 11.81 20.20 -15.38
CA GLU A 13 13.01 20.86 -14.87
C GLU A 13 13.11 20.83 -13.32
N GLN A 14 11.95 20.79 -12.65
CA GLN A 14 11.85 20.74 -11.20
C GLN A 14 12.19 19.38 -10.60
N ILE A 15 12.18 18.33 -11.40
CA ILE A 15 12.47 16.96 -10.94
C ILE A 15 13.93 16.63 -11.26
N PRO A 16 14.81 16.49 -10.25
CA PRO A 16 16.20 16.13 -10.48
C PRO A 16 16.33 14.71 -11.03
N HIS A 17 17.31 14.47 -11.89
CA HIS A 17 17.59 13.12 -12.42
C HIS A 17 18.07 12.16 -11.32
N GLU A 18 18.81 12.68 -10.35
CA GLU A 18 19.34 11.96 -9.20
C GLU A 18 19.06 12.74 -7.92
N LEU A 19 18.81 12.04 -6.83
CA LEU A 19 18.65 12.61 -5.51
C LEU A 19 19.85 12.26 -4.65
N GLN A 20 20.31 13.22 -3.87
CA GLN A 20 21.27 12.98 -2.79
C GLN A 20 20.46 12.66 -1.52
N PHE A 21 20.72 11.49 -0.95
CA PHE A 21 20.06 11.06 0.28
C PHE A 21 21.00 11.32 1.45
N GLU A 22 20.55 12.15 2.38
CA GLU A 22 21.25 12.34 3.65
C GLU A 22 21.19 11.03 4.47
N ASP A 23 22.26 10.74 5.22
CA ASP A 23 22.29 9.61 6.14
C ASP A 23 21.45 9.94 7.39
N GLN A 24 20.13 9.82 7.23
CA GLN A 24 19.13 10.10 8.26
C GLN A 24 18.33 8.84 8.57
N THR A 25 17.83 8.79 9.80
CA THR A 25 16.90 7.75 10.24
C THR A 25 15.45 8.21 10.05
N LEU A 26 14.50 7.29 9.89
CA LEU A 26 13.09 7.65 9.76
C LEU A 26 12.55 8.41 10.98
N HIS A 27 12.97 8.04 12.18
CA HIS A 27 12.52 8.74 13.39
C HIS A 27 13.09 10.16 13.50
N SER A 28 14.30 10.43 12.96
CA SER A 28 14.84 11.79 12.92
C SER A 28 14.00 12.73 12.05
N ILE A 29 13.29 12.20 11.05
CA ILE A 29 12.35 12.97 10.22
C ILE A 29 11.20 13.52 11.07
N LEU A 30 10.58 12.70 11.93
CA LEU A 30 9.54 13.19 12.83
C LEU A 30 10.09 14.25 13.79
N GLN A 31 11.29 14.07 14.31
CA GLN A 31 11.95 15.06 15.19
C GLN A 31 12.16 16.41 14.47
N GLN A 32 12.70 16.39 13.25
CA GLN A 32 12.90 17.61 12.44
C GLN A 32 11.56 18.28 12.12
N SER A 33 10.55 17.51 11.73
CA SER A 33 9.22 18.05 11.42
C SER A 33 8.53 18.61 12.66
N ALA A 34 8.73 18.01 13.84
CA ALA A 34 8.23 18.56 15.10
C ALA A 34 8.92 19.88 15.50
N GLN A 35 10.19 20.05 15.13
CA GLN A 35 10.90 21.33 15.33
C GLN A 35 10.42 22.39 14.33
N GLN A 36 10.27 22.04 13.06
CA GLN A 36 9.92 22.99 12.00
C GLN A 36 8.43 23.37 12.00
N PHE A 37 7.55 22.43 12.29
CA PHE A 37 6.09 22.55 12.19
C PHE A 37 5.37 22.31 13.52
N SER A 38 6.02 22.59 14.66
CA SER A 38 5.62 22.25 16.03
C SER A 38 4.12 22.33 16.29
N GLU A 39 3.52 23.51 16.01
CA GLU A 39 2.11 23.80 16.30
C GLU A 39 1.16 23.45 15.14
N LYS A 40 1.68 23.05 13.96
CA LYS A 40 0.83 22.60 12.85
C LYS A 40 0.20 21.25 13.18
N THR A 41 -0.98 21.01 12.65
CA THR A 41 -1.67 19.74 12.77
C THR A 41 -0.91 18.68 11.96
N ALA A 42 -0.44 17.63 12.63
CA ALA A 42 0.12 16.44 11.98
C ALA A 42 -0.97 15.42 11.66
N ILE A 43 -1.90 15.21 12.59
CA ILE A 43 -2.96 14.20 12.47
C ILE A 43 -4.31 14.83 12.75
N HIS A 44 -5.27 14.56 11.86
CA HIS A 44 -6.69 14.84 12.06
C HIS A 44 -7.47 13.53 11.98
N PHE A 45 -7.99 13.08 13.10
CA PHE A 45 -8.69 11.80 13.23
C PHE A 45 -10.10 11.99 13.73
N LEU A 46 -11.10 11.80 12.87
CA LEU A 46 -12.54 11.81 13.19
C LEU A 46 -13.02 13.06 13.98
N GLY A 47 -12.34 14.19 13.78
CA GLY A 47 -12.61 15.48 14.41
C GLY A 47 -11.68 15.85 15.57
N LYS A 48 -10.72 15.02 15.93
CA LYS A 48 -9.66 15.34 16.90
C LYS A 48 -8.35 15.60 16.16
N LYS A 49 -7.68 16.71 16.49
CA LYS A 49 -6.40 17.10 15.91
C LYS A 49 -5.26 16.88 16.91
N ARG A 50 -4.09 16.53 16.37
CA ARG A 50 -2.82 16.41 17.12
C ARG A 50 -1.75 17.17 16.35
N SER A 51 -0.98 18.01 17.07
CA SER A 51 0.13 18.74 16.48
C SER A 51 1.36 17.84 16.27
N TYR A 52 2.31 18.31 15.46
CA TYR A 52 3.61 17.64 15.26
C TYR A 52 4.35 17.45 16.58
N ARG A 53 4.36 18.48 17.44
CA ARG A 53 4.93 18.40 18.80
C ARG A 53 4.30 17.29 19.62
N GLU A 54 2.97 17.24 19.70
CA GLU A 54 2.25 16.23 20.46
C GLU A 54 2.52 14.81 19.95
N VAL A 55 2.59 14.60 18.64
CA VAL A 55 2.90 13.29 18.03
C VAL A 55 4.34 12.87 18.37
N TYR A 56 5.29 13.80 18.28
CA TYR A 56 6.69 13.55 18.64
C TYR A 56 6.84 13.18 20.12
N GLU A 57 6.24 13.97 21.04
CA GLU A 57 6.26 13.72 22.47
C GLU A 57 5.65 12.35 22.83
N ASP A 58 4.52 12.00 22.19
CA ASP A 58 3.87 10.71 22.42
C ASP A 58 4.71 9.54 21.84
N ALA A 59 5.40 9.75 20.71
CA ALA A 59 6.35 8.76 20.18
C ALA A 59 7.55 8.54 21.11
N LEU A 60 8.07 9.60 21.75
CA LEU A 60 9.12 9.47 22.76
C LEU A 60 8.67 8.70 24.00
N LYS A 61 7.43 8.95 24.49
CA LYS A 61 6.86 8.18 25.61
C LYS A 61 6.73 6.70 25.27
N MET A 62 6.32 6.38 24.03
CA MET A 62 6.23 5.00 23.57
C MET A 62 7.61 4.36 23.49
N ALA A 63 8.61 5.05 22.96
CA ALA A 63 9.99 4.55 22.88
C ALA A 63 10.57 4.25 24.27
N ASP A 64 10.44 5.21 25.21
CA ASP A 64 10.88 5.03 26.61
C ASP A 64 10.21 3.82 27.27
N TYR A 65 8.92 3.65 27.00
CA TYR A 65 8.18 2.52 27.53
C TYR A 65 8.64 1.18 26.94
N LEU A 66 8.85 1.10 25.62
CA LEU A 66 9.36 -0.11 24.95
C LEU A 66 10.74 -0.50 25.50
N LEU A 67 11.63 0.48 25.71
CA LEU A 67 12.93 0.25 26.34
C LEU A 67 12.78 -0.27 27.78
N SER A 68 11.80 0.24 28.55
CA SER A 68 11.52 -0.25 29.91
C SER A 68 10.99 -1.69 29.93
N LEU A 69 10.43 -2.18 28.83
CA LEU A 69 10.04 -3.58 28.63
C LEU A 69 11.20 -4.46 28.13
N GLY A 70 12.40 -3.90 27.96
CA GLY A 70 13.60 -4.64 27.56
C GLY A 70 13.86 -4.71 26.06
N ILE A 71 13.15 -3.96 25.22
CA ILE A 71 13.43 -3.86 23.79
C ILE A 71 14.85 -3.37 23.58
N GLN A 72 15.58 -4.05 22.70
CA GLN A 72 16.92 -3.71 22.25
C GLN A 72 16.92 -3.38 20.75
N LYS A 73 18.00 -2.76 20.27
CA LYS A 73 18.20 -2.50 18.84
C LYS A 73 18.05 -3.80 18.04
N GLY A 74 17.20 -3.75 17.02
CA GLY A 74 16.92 -4.88 16.15
C GLY A 74 15.81 -5.82 16.63
N ASP A 75 15.23 -5.61 17.81
CA ASP A 75 14.07 -6.37 18.26
C ASP A 75 12.81 -5.99 17.46
N ARG A 76 11.95 -6.95 17.21
CA ARG A 76 10.74 -6.79 16.39
C ARG A 76 9.52 -6.52 17.24
N VAL A 77 8.79 -5.45 16.85
CA VAL A 77 7.52 -5.07 17.47
C VAL A 77 6.42 -5.09 16.43
N SER A 78 5.43 -5.95 16.61
CA SER A 78 4.27 -6.04 15.73
C SER A 78 3.31 -4.88 15.99
N ILE A 79 2.90 -4.17 14.92
CA ILE A 79 1.87 -3.12 14.95
C ILE A 79 0.67 -3.61 14.17
N MET A 80 -0.37 -4.05 14.89
CA MET A 80 -1.63 -4.56 14.33
C MET A 80 -2.74 -3.53 14.54
N LEU A 81 -2.63 -2.39 13.85
CA LEU A 81 -3.51 -1.23 13.98
C LEU A 81 -4.00 -0.73 12.62
N PRO A 82 -5.24 -0.22 12.51
CA PRO A 82 -5.69 0.52 11.34
C PRO A 82 -5.09 1.93 11.32
N ASN A 83 -5.46 2.74 10.31
CA ASN A 83 -5.07 4.15 10.24
C ASN A 83 -5.67 4.93 11.41
N CYS A 84 -4.88 5.16 12.43
CA CYS A 84 -5.25 5.91 13.63
C CYS A 84 -4.01 6.59 14.24
N PRO A 85 -4.18 7.58 15.12
CA PRO A 85 -3.05 8.26 15.76
C PRO A 85 -2.10 7.31 16.48
N GLN A 86 -2.64 6.28 17.11
CA GLN A 86 -1.86 5.28 17.84
C GLN A 86 -0.91 4.50 16.91
N ALA A 87 -1.32 4.24 15.65
CA ALA A 87 -0.46 3.58 14.67
C ALA A 87 0.77 4.44 14.33
N VAL A 88 0.58 5.74 14.16
CA VAL A 88 1.67 6.70 13.90
C VAL A 88 2.61 6.80 15.10
N ILE A 89 2.06 6.93 16.30
CA ILE A 89 2.81 7.03 17.56
C ILE A 89 3.60 5.74 17.82
N ALA A 90 2.97 4.57 17.61
CA ALA A 90 3.61 3.27 17.76
C ALA A 90 4.76 3.09 16.76
N TYR A 91 4.51 3.41 15.47
CA TYR A 91 5.51 3.32 14.41
C TYR A 91 6.79 4.08 14.75
N TYR A 92 6.67 5.36 15.05
CA TYR A 92 7.84 6.16 15.41
C TYR A 92 8.41 5.80 16.79
N GLY A 93 7.57 5.40 17.73
CA GLY A 93 8.02 4.93 19.05
C GLY A 93 8.92 3.70 18.97
N VAL A 94 8.56 2.73 18.12
CA VAL A 94 9.39 1.55 17.82
C VAL A 94 10.72 1.98 17.17
N LEU A 95 10.67 2.85 16.17
CA LEU A 95 11.89 3.33 15.50
C LEU A 95 12.81 4.12 16.43
N PHE A 96 12.27 4.96 17.34
CA PHE A 96 13.05 5.66 18.34
C PHE A 96 13.69 4.70 19.37
N SER A 97 13.06 3.58 19.67
CA SER A 97 13.63 2.55 20.56
C SER A 97 14.68 1.67 19.87
N GLY A 98 15.01 1.92 18.60
CA GLY A 98 15.91 1.08 17.80
C GLY A 98 15.30 -0.26 17.37
N GLY A 99 14.00 -0.46 17.64
CA GLY A 99 13.27 -1.65 17.24
C GLY A 99 12.91 -1.67 15.75
N ILE A 100 12.58 -2.85 15.26
CA ILE A 100 12.08 -3.10 13.90
C ILE A 100 10.56 -3.17 13.95
N VAL A 101 9.89 -2.34 13.16
CA VAL A 101 8.43 -2.37 12.99
C VAL A 101 8.03 -3.60 12.17
N VAL A 102 7.15 -4.44 12.69
CA VAL A 102 6.50 -5.52 11.93
C VAL A 102 5.09 -5.07 11.58
N GLN A 103 4.87 -4.68 10.32
CA GLN A 103 3.55 -4.25 9.86
C GLN A 103 2.61 -5.44 9.77
N THR A 104 1.55 -5.41 10.58
CA THR A 104 0.63 -6.53 10.74
C THR A 104 -0.79 -6.11 10.37
N ASN A 105 -1.40 -6.82 9.43
CA ASN A 105 -2.76 -6.53 8.99
C ASN A 105 -3.78 -6.87 10.10
N PRO A 106 -4.60 -5.92 10.57
CA PRO A 106 -5.64 -6.17 11.58
C PRO A 106 -6.74 -7.17 11.16
N LEU A 107 -6.80 -7.48 9.86
CA LEU A 107 -7.78 -8.42 9.29
C LEU A 107 -7.23 -9.85 9.14
N TYR A 108 -5.99 -10.11 9.56
CA TYR A 108 -5.42 -11.46 9.51
C TYR A 108 -6.23 -12.43 10.37
N THR A 109 -6.40 -13.63 9.84
CA THR A 109 -6.89 -14.77 10.60
C THR A 109 -5.87 -15.16 11.68
N GLU A 110 -6.28 -15.91 12.71
CA GLU A 110 -5.38 -16.40 13.76
C GLU A 110 -4.18 -17.17 13.17
N ARG A 111 -4.40 -17.97 12.12
CA ARG A 111 -3.34 -18.73 11.43
C ARG A 111 -2.32 -17.83 10.72
N GLU A 112 -2.79 -16.80 10.04
CA GLU A 112 -1.91 -15.83 9.37
C GLU A 112 -1.12 -15.02 10.38
N LEU A 113 -1.77 -14.61 11.48
CA LEU A 113 -1.14 -13.88 12.57
C LEU A 113 -0.05 -14.74 13.26
N GLU A 114 -0.35 -16.00 13.55
CA GLU A 114 0.60 -16.95 14.13
C GLU A 114 1.83 -17.11 13.24
N HIS A 115 1.63 -17.34 11.93
CA HIS A 115 2.73 -17.45 10.97
C HIS A 115 3.62 -16.20 10.96
N LEU A 116 3.04 -15.01 10.83
CA LEU A 116 3.79 -13.76 10.80
C LEU A 116 4.57 -13.53 12.10
N LEU A 117 3.95 -13.75 13.27
CA LEU A 117 4.59 -13.52 14.56
C LEU A 117 5.69 -14.55 14.84
N HIS A 118 5.51 -15.79 14.38
CA HIS A 118 6.51 -16.84 14.49
C HIS A 118 7.73 -16.54 13.61
N ASP A 119 7.50 -16.20 12.32
CA ASP A 119 8.57 -15.93 11.35
C ASP A 119 9.35 -14.65 11.71
N SER A 120 8.65 -13.58 12.08
CA SER A 120 9.29 -12.32 12.49
C SER A 120 10.02 -12.41 13.82
N GLY A 121 9.61 -13.34 14.69
CA GLY A 121 10.09 -13.42 16.08
C GLY A 121 9.77 -12.17 16.89
N ALA A 122 8.63 -11.50 16.60
CA ALA A 122 8.20 -10.33 17.36
C ALA A 122 7.94 -10.68 18.83
N THR A 123 8.41 -9.83 19.75
CA THR A 123 8.26 -10.05 21.20
C THR A 123 7.17 -9.18 21.81
N ILE A 124 6.78 -8.11 21.14
CA ILE A 124 5.69 -7.20 21.56
C ILE A 124 4.69 -7.07 20.40
N ILE A 125 3.40 -7.03 20.74
CA ILE A 125 2.32 -6.68 19.80
C ILE A 125 1.53 -5.49 20.32
N ILE A 126 1.34 -4.48 19.47
CA ILE A 126 0.51 -3.30 19.74
C ILE A 126 -0.77 -3.44 18.92
N THR A 127 -1.94 -3.48 19.57
CA THR A 127 -3.20 -3.84 18.92
C THR A 127 -4.42 -3.11 19.49
N LEU A 128 -5.55 -3.19 18.75
CA LEU A 128 -6.84 -2.69 19.25
C LEU A 128 -7.43 -3.63 20.32
N ASP A 129 -8.25 -3.05 21.19
CA ASP A 129 -9.01 -3.75 22.23
C ASP A 129 -9.85 -4.91 21.66
N MET A 130 -10.51 -4.70 20.53
CA MET A 130 -11.31 -5.72 19.86
C MET A 130 -10.48 -6.90 19.30
N LEU A 131 -9.20 -6.71 19.02
CA LEU A 131 -8.27 -7.73 18.52
C LEU A 131 -7.45 -8.37 19.63
N TYR A 132 -7.57 -7.87 20.86
CA TYR A 132 -6.83 -8.38 22.03
C TYR A 132 -6.99 -9.89 22.26
N PRO A 133 -8.19 -10.50 22.11
CA PRO A 133 -8.33 -11.94 22.30
C PRO A 133 -7.46 -12.76 21.34
N ALA A 134 -7.38 -12.37 20.06
CA ALA A 134 -6.52 -13.02 19.08
C ALA A 134 -5.04 -12.83 19.44
N ALA A 135 -4.63 -11.60 19.76
CA ALA A 135 -3.26 -11.30 20.20
C ALA A 135 -2.87 -12.06 21.49
N TYR A 136 -3.80 -12.23 22.43
CA TYR A 136 -3.56 -12.97 23.67
C TYR A 136 -3.28 -14.46 23.44
N LYS A 137 -4.00 -15.09 22.51
CA LYS A 137 -3.74 -16.49 22.12
C LYS A 137 -2.32 -16.66 21.57
N MET A 138 -1.80 -15.68 20.84
CA MET A 138 -0.47 -15.74 20.25
C MET A 138 0.66 -15.83 21.29
N LYS A 139 0.44 -15.42 22.54
CA LYS A 139 1.43 -15.57 23.62
C LYS A 139 1.81 -17.03 23.90
N ALA A 140 0.88 -17.97 23.68
CA ALA A 140 1.14 -19.39 23.88
C ALA A 140 1.77 -20.07 22.66
N LEU A 141 1.67 -19.43 21.47
CA LEU A 141 2.04 -20.02 20.18
C LEU A 141 3.29 -19.38 19.56
N THR A 142 3.70 -18.20 20.04
CA THR A 142 4.77 -17.41 19.44
C THR A 142 5.70 -16.79 20.51
N SER A 143 6.64 -15.95 20.10
CA SER A 143 7.57 -15.24 20.99
C SER A 143 6.96 -14.01 21.69
N ILE A 144 5.66 -13.73 21.52
CA ILE A 144 5.00 -12.56 22.11
C ILE A 144 5.00 -12.66 23.65
N GLY A 145 5.78 -11.79 24.29
CA GLY A 145 5.83 -11.63 25.76
C GLY A 145 4.87 -10.55 26.27
N HIS A 146 4.74 -9.44 25.53
CA HIS A 146 3.94 -8.29 25.93
C HIS A 146 2.91 -7.87 24.89
N ILE A 147 1.74 -7.42 25.37
CA ILE A 147 0.67 -6.87 24.54
C ILE A 147 0.41 -5.43 24.98
N ILE A 148 0.46 -4.47 24.08
CA ILE A 148 0.04 -3.09 24.30
C ILE A 148 -1.31 -2.90 23.62
N ALA A 149 -2.37 -2.76 24.41
CA ALA A 149 -3.73 -2.62 23.92
C ALA A 149 -4.18 -1.16 23.90
N THR A 150 -4.89 -0.76 22.84
CA THR A 150 -5.48 0.57 22.67
C THR A 150 -6.91 0.48 22.17
N SER A 151 -7.64 1.59 22.25
CA SER A 151 -8.99 1.71 21.71
C SER A 151 -9.11 2.95 20.83
N ILE A 152 -9.88 2.85 19.75
CA ILE A 152 -10.19 4.00 18.87
C ILE A 152 -10.81 5.15 19.67
N LYS A 153 -11.62 4.85 20.71
CA LYS A 153 -12.26 5.87 21.56
C LYS A 153 -11.27 6.80 22.27
N ASP A 154 -10.03 6.36 22.51
CA ASP A 154 -9.02 7.13 23.26
C ASP A 154 -8.59 8.39 22.48
N TYR A 155 -8.75 8.37 21.16
CA TYR A 155 -8.43 9.48 20.25
C TYR A 155 -9.65 10.11 19.58
N LEU A 156 -10.87 9.84 20.08
CA LEU A 156 -12.07 10.55 19.62
C LEU A 156 -12.32 11.83 20.44
N PRO A 157 -12.91 12.90 19.82
CA PRO A 157 -13.31 14.08 20.57
C PRO A 157 -14.56 13.80 21.43
N PHE A 158 -14.75 14.60 22.50
CA PHE A 158 -16.00 14.64 23.24
C PHE A 158 -17.13 15.19 22.35
N PRO A 159 -18.36 14.64 22.38
CA PRO A 159 -18.82 13.48 23.17
C PRO A 159 -18.65 12.11 22.45
N LYS A 160 -18.05 12.06 21.25
CA LYS A 160 -17.93 10.82 20.45
C LYS A 160 -17.23 9.69 21.21
N ASN A 161 -16.21 10.02 22.02
CA ASN A 161 -15.51 9.05 22.84
C ASN A 161 -16.40 8.32 23.85
N LEU A 162 -17.43 9.00 24.41
CA LEU A 162 -18.39 8.39 25.32
C LEU A 162 -19.45 7.56 24.60
N LEU A 163 -19.81 7.94 23.37
CA LEU A 163 -20.80 7.26 22.57
C LEU A 163 -20.24 6.06 21.80
N TYR A 164 -18.93 5.96 21.67
CA TYR A 164 -18.27 4.93 20.88
C TYR A 164 -18.62 3.49 21.28
N PRO A 165 -18.72 3.12 22.57
CA PRO A 165 -19.15 1.76 22.97
C PRO A 165 -20.56 1.38 22.47
N ILE A 166 -21.43 2.36 22.30
CA ILE A 166 -22.80 2.13 21.75
C ILE A 166 -22.71 1.81 20.26
N VAL A 167 -21.82 2.52 19.53
CA VAL A 167 -21.57 2.27 18.10
C VAL A 167 -20.94 0.90 17.90
N GLN A 168 -19.91 0.56 18.69
CA GLN A 168 -19.28 -0.77 18.66
C GLN A 168 -20.30 -1.90 18.84
N LYS A 169 -21.20 -1.76 19.83
CA LYS A 169 -22.25 -2.77 20.09
C LYS A 169 -23.23 -2.91 18.92
N LYS A 170 -23.56 -1.82 18.23
CA LYS A 170 -24.43 -1.86 17.03
C LYS A 170 -23.77 -2.54 15.84
N GLU A 171 -22.45 -2.42 15.71
CA GLU A 171 -21.65 -3.06 14.65
C GLU A 171 -21.23 -4.48 15.00
N ASN A 172 -21.81 -5.11 16.04
CA ASN A 172 -21.44 -6.44 16.56
C ASN A 172 -19.94 -6.58 16.90
N GLN A 173 -19.26 -5.48 17.17
CA GLN A 173 -17.86 -5.48 17.59
C GLN A 173 -17.78 -5.81 19.09
N MET A 174 -16.93 -6.76 19.45
CA MET A 174 -16.72 -7.13 20.83
C MET A 174 -16.05 -5.97 21.60
N SER A 175 -16.69 -5.52 22.67
CA SER A 175 -16.03 -4.69 23.68
C SER A 175 -15.36 -5.62 24.69
N VAL A 176 -14.05 -5.60 24.75
CA VAL A 176 -13.27 -6.40 25.70
C VAL A 176 -12.76 -5.48 26.81
N GLU A 177 -13.05 -5.82 28.06
CA GLU A 177 -12.43 -5.16 29.20
C GLU A 177 -11.03 -5.74 29.39
N ILE A 178 -10.01 -4.88 29.29
CA ILE A 178 -8.61 -5.26 29.37
C ILE A 178 -8.05 -4.68 30.67
N ASN A 179 -7.57 -5.58 31.53
CA ASN A 179 -6.90 -5.23 32.78
C ASN A 179 -5.38 -5.26 32.59
N GLU A 180 -4.72 -4.20 33.06
CA GLU A 180 -3.25 -4.13 33.07
C GLU A 180 -2.65 -5.16 34.01
N ASN A 181 -1.57 -5.79 33.58
CA ASN A 181 -0.75 -6.70 34.36
C ASN A 181 0.71 -6.66 33.84
N GLU A 182 1.56 -7.54 34.34
CA GLU A 182 3.00 -7.59 33.95
C GLU A 182 3.24 -7.76 32.44
N THR A 183 2.30 -8.31 31.70
CA THR A 183 2.45 -8.63 30.27
C THR A 183 1.40 -7.98 29.38
N THR A 184 0.43 -7.28 29.96
CA THR A 184 -0.63 -6.55 29.25
C THR A 184 -0.65 -5.10 29.72
N HIS A 185 -0.46 -4.19 28.79
CA HIS A 185 -0.30 -2.77 29.03
C HIS A 185 -1.35 -1.96 28.26
N LEU A 186 -1.79 -0.84 28.81
CA LEU A 186 -2.74 0.05 28.12
C LEU A 186 -2.01 1.24 27.52
N PHE A 187 -2.18 1.43 26.22
CA PHE A 187 -1.60 2.55 25.48
C PHE A 187 -1.90 3.90 26.15
N ARG A 188 -3.13 4.10 26.62
CA ARG A 188 -3.56 5.32 27.33
C ARG A 188 -2.80 5.57 28.63
N THR A 189 -2.34 4.51 29.32
CA THR A 189 -1.52 4.63 30.52
C THR A 189 -0.10 5.06 30.16
N ILE A 190 0.46 4.52 29.08
CA ILE A 190 1.76 4.91 28.53
C ILE A 190 1.77 6.41 28.18
N MET A 191 0.73 6.89 27.53
CA MET A 191 0.62 8.31 27.10
C MET A 191 0.50 9.30 28.27
N LYS A 192 0.21 8.85 29.49
CA LYS A 192 0.21 9.69 30.70
C LYS A 192 1.60 9.83 31.34
N ARG A 193 2.60 9.07 30.89
CA ARG A 193 3.98 9.18 31.41
C ARG A 193 4.57 10.57 31.10
N PRO A 194 5.53 11.03 31.90
CA PRO A 194 6.28 12.25 31.58
C PRO A 194 6.92 12.13 30.19
N VAL A 195 7.02 13.26 29.51
CA VAL A 195 7.77 13.33 28.24
C VAL A 195 9.27 13.21 28.55
N PRO A 196 9.99 12.26 27.93
CA PRO A 196 11.44 12.18 28.07
C PRO A 196 12.13 13.47 27.61
N SER A 197 13.30 13.77 28.16
CA SER A 197 14.07 14.99 27.82
C SER A 197 14.56 15.03 26.36
N GLY A 198 14.53 13.90 25.67
CA GLY A 198 14.92 13.76 24.27
C GLY A 198 14.84 12.31 23.81
N PRO A 199 15.17 12.04 22.54
CA PRO A 199 15.18 10.70 22.01
C PRO A 199 16.25 9.84 22.69
N PRO A 200 16.03 8.51 22.78
CA PRO A 200 17.07 7.59 23.22
C PRO A 200 18.31 7.69 22.32
N GLY A 201 19.50 7.67 22.92
CA GLY A 201 20.78 7.79 22.20
C GLY A 201 21.22 6.46 21.55
N ILE A 202 20.34 5.82 20.80
CA ILE A 202 20.61 4.56 20.10
C ILE A 202 21.21 4.86 18.73
N GLU A 203 22.41 4.36 18.48
CA GLU A 203 23.06 4.50 17.19
C GLU A 203 22.40 3.58 16.14
N ILE A 204 21.92 4.17 15.06
CA ILE A 204 21.30 3.49 13.93
C ILE A 204 22.11 3.80 12.67
N ASP A 205 22.50 2.76 11.95
CA ASP A 205 23.03 2.87 10.58
C ASP A 205 21.86 2.87 9.57
N PRO A 206 21.51 4.02 8.97
CA PRO A 206 20.33 4.10 8.09
C PRO A 206 20.41 3.17 6.88
N ALA A 207 21.61 2.85 6.43
CA ALA A 207 21.84 2.02 5.24
C ALA A 207 21.71 0.52 5.52
N HIS A 208 22.06 0.08 6.74
CA HIS A 208 22.14 -1.35 7.07
C HIS A 208 21.09 -1.81 8.06
N ASP A 209 20.73 -0.97 9.04
CA ASP A 209 19.73 -1.34 10.04
C ASP A 209 18.32 -1.39 9.43
N ILE A 210 17.63 -2.49 9.70
CA ILE A 210 16.26 -2.68 9.22
C ILE A 210 15.30 -1.85 10.07
N ALA A 211 14.49 -1.05 9.40
CA ALA A 211 13.44 -0.25 10.02
C ALA A 211 12.11 -1.00 10.08
N VAL A 212 11.79 -1.74 9.01
CA VAL A 212 10.47 -2.37 8.83
C VAL A 212 10.62 -3.76 8.23
N LEU A 213 9.88 -4.72 8.77
CA LEU A 213 9.51 -5.96 8.09
C LEU A 213 8.10 -5.79 7.52
N GLN A 214 8.01 -5.73 6.20
CA GLN A 214 6.75 -5.62 5.48
C GLN A 214 6.35 -6.99 4.94
N TYR A 215 5.33 -7.61 5.54
CA TYR A 215 4.85 -8.91 5.06
C TYR A 215 4.00 -8.74 3.81
N THR A 216 4.29 -9.55 2.79
CA THR A 216 3.54 -9.56 1.53
C THR A 216 2.76 -10.86 1.42
N GLY A 217 1.52 -10.77 0.97
CA GLY A 217 0.78 -11.93 0.49
C GLY A 217 1.37 -12.40 -0.83
N GLY A 218 2.44 -13.21 -0.76
CA GLY A 218 3.11 -13.72 -1.95
C GLY A 218 2.17 -14.54 -2.85
N THR A 219 2.41 -14.48 -4.15
CA THR A 219 1.73 -15.34 -5.13
C THR A 219 2.00 -16.83 -4.90
N THR A 220 3.00 -17.18 -4.10
CA THR A 220 3.38 -18.55 -3.73
C THR A 220 2.64 -19.11 -2.51
N GLY A 221 1.88 -18.30 -1.77
CA GLY A 221 1.00 -18.74 -0.69
C GLY A 221 1.43 -18.38 0.72
N THR A 222 2.69 -18.41 1.04
CA THR A 222 3.19 -18.04 2.37
C THR A 222 3.68 -16.59 2.35
N PRO A 223 3.16 -15.73 3.25
CA PRO A 223 3.63 -14.35 3.34
C PRO A 223 5.14 -14.30 3.65
N LYS A 224 5.87 -13.39 2.98
CA LYS A 224 7.31 -13.20 3.15
C LYS A 224 7.57 -11.85 3.79
N GLY A 225 8.48 -11.79 4.75
CA GLY A 225 8.92 -10.54 5.38
C GLY A 225 9.94 -9.81 4.51
N VAL A 226 9.54 -8.72 3.87
CA VAL A 226 10.45 -7.84 3.11
C VAL A 226 11.23 -6.96 4.07
N MET A 227 12.56 -7.00 4.02
CA MET A 227 13.45 -6.21 4.86
C MET A 227 13.70 -4.83 4.26
N LEU A 228 13.15 -3.79 4.89
CA LEU A 228 13.34 -2.40 4.48
C LEU A 228 14.20 -1.66 5.51
N SER A 229 15.36 -1.13 5.07
CA SER A 229 16.20 -0.28 5.90
C SER A 229 15.58 1.12 6.04
N HIS A 230 16.08 1.90 6.99
CA HIS A 230 15.71 3.32 7.11
C HIS A 230 15.96 4.06 5.79
N ARG A 231 17.11 3.80 5.14
CA ARG A 231 17.50 4.42 3.87
C ARG A 231 16.58 4.05 2.72
N ASN A 232 16.10 2.78 2.63
CA ASN A 232 15.20 2.37 1.56
C ASN A 232 13.90 3.20 1.57
N ILE A 233 13.27 3.31 2.73
CA ILE A 233 12.01 4.04 2.91
C ILE A 233 12.23 5.55 2.74
N LEU A 234 13.31 6.09 3.33
CA LEU A 234 13.67 7.49 3.21
C LEU A 234 13.90 7.89 1.75
N ALA A 235 14.65 7.07 0.99
CA ALA A 235 14.90 7.34 -0.42
C ALA A 235 13.58 7.43 -1.21
N ASN A 236 12.66 6.48 -1.01
CA ASN A 236 11.38 6.49 -1.71
C ASN A 236 10.50 7.69 -1.30
N MET A 237 10.53 8.07 -0.03
CA MET A 237 9.84 9.26 0.47
C MET A 237 10.37 10.55 -0.16
N GLU A 238 11.69 10.71 -0.32
CA GLU A 238 12.30 11.86 -0.99
C GLU A 238 12.01 11.87 -2.50
N MET A 239 11.99 10.70 -3.14
CA MET A 239 11.54 10.56 -4.53
C MET A 239 10.08 11.01 -4.68
N CYS A 240 9.22 10.63 -3.73
CA CYS A 240 7.83 11.08 -3.68
C CYS A 240 7.76 12.60 -3.58
N ALA A 241 8.56 13.21 -2.70
CA ALA A 241 8.62 14.66 -2.55
C ALA A 241 9.06 15.39 -3.84
N ALA A 242 10.04 14.84 -4.55
CA ALA A 242 10.48 15.38 -5.83
C ALA A 242 9.40 15.25 -6.92
N TRP A 243 8.63 14.14 -6.91
CA TRP A 243 7.56 13.93 -7.88
C TRP A 243 6.36 14.86 -7.69
N PHE A 244 6.08 15.23 -6.43
CA PHE A 244 5.02 16.17 -6.07
C PHE A 244 5.51 17.64 -6.00
N TYR A 245 6.39 18.06 -6.93
CA TYR A 245 7.15 19.32 -6.92
C TYR A 245 6.30 20.60 -6.89
N GLN A 246 5.00 20.56 -7.24
CA GLN A 246 4.12 21.75 -7.16
C GLN A 246 3.41 21.89 -5.79
N LEU A 247 3.68 21.02 -4.84
CA LEU A 247 3.08 21.07 -3.52
C LEU A 247 4.00 21.78 -2.51
N ASN A 248 3.41 22.58 -1.64
CA ASN A 248 4.14 23.42 -0.70
C ASN A 248 4.30 22.73 0.67
N LYS A 249 5.53 22.67 1.18
CA LYS A 249 5.79 22.13 2.53
C LYS A 249 4.94 22.82 3.60
N GLY A 250 4.32 22.03 4.47
CA GLY A 250 3.53 22.49 5.60
C GLY A 250 2.14 23.02 5.26
N GLU A 251 1.68 22.97 4.01
CA GLU A 251 0.40 23.58 3.59
C GLU A 251 -0.64 22.58 3.17
N GLU A 252 -0.24 21.38 2.72
CA GLU A 252 -1.13 20.42 2.13
C GLU A 252 -1.79 19.49 3.17
N LYS A 253 -2.86 18.83 2.74
CA LYS A 253 -3.57 17.84 3.54
C LYS A 253 -3.70 16.55 2.76
N VAL A 254 -3.35 15.44 3.39
CA VAL A 254 -3.38 14.11 2.79
C VAL A 254 -4.54 13.31 3.36
N LEU A 255 -5.41 12.79 2.49
CA LEU A 255 -6.46 11.86 2.89
C LEU A 255 -5.88 10.46 3.09
N GLY A 256 -5.78 10.03 4.34
CA GLY A 256 -5.16 8.77 4.75
C GLY A 256 -6.17 7.64 4.85
N ILE A 257 -6.56 7.06 3.71
CA ILE A 257 -7.43 5.88 3.62
C ILE A 257 -6.62 4.62 3.34
N VAL A 258 -5.55 4.72 2.55
CA VAL A 258 -4.68 3.56 2.25
C VAL A 258 -4.04 3.08 3.55
N PRO A 259 -4.16 1.79 3.88
CA PRO A 259 -3.72 1.27 5.18
C PRO A 259 -2.22 1.42 5.44
N PHE A 260 -1.83 1.83 6.65
CA PHE A 260 -0.43 1.97 7.07
C PHE A 260 0.30 0.64 7.19
N PHE A 261 -0.41 -0.44 7.46
CA PHE A 261 0.18 -1.78 7.46
C PHE A 261 0.52 -2.30 6.06
N HIS A 262 0.19 -1.55 5.02
CA HIS A 262 0.65 -1.76 3.65
C HIS A 262 1.70 -0.71 3.30
N VAL A 263 2.78 -1.13 2.62
CA VAL A 263 3.93 -0.26 2.29
C VAL A 263 3.53 1.03 1.58
N TYR A 264 2.48 0.99 0.75
CA TYR A 264 1.96 2.18 0.06
C TYR A 264 1.45 3.23 1.06
N GLY A 265 0.58 2.85 1.99
CA GLY A 265 0.10 3.76 3.04
C GLY A 265 1.21 4.20 3.99
N MET A 266 2.12 3.29 4.34
CA MET A 266 3.27 3.59 5.19
C MET A 266 4.19 4.65 4.58
N THR A 267 4.52 4.56 3.30
CA THR A 267 5.44 5.51 2.67
C THR A 267 4.72 6.73 2.11
N ALA A 268 3.72 6.54 1.24
CA ALA A 268 3.09 7.65 0.51
C ALA A 268 2.06 8.45 1.35
N VAL A 269 1.58 7.90 2.47
CA VAL A 269 0.71 8.63 3.40
C VAL A 269 1.46 8.98 4.67
N LEU A 270 1.91 8.00 5.48
CA LEU A 270 2.49 8.27 6.80
C LEU A 270 3.82 9.02 6.69
N ASN A 271 4.85 8.40 6.12
CA ASN A 271 6.21 8.97 6.15
C ASN A 271 6.33 10.23 5.28
N PHE A 272 5.76 10.23 4.07
CA PHE A 272 5.76 11.40 3.18
C PHE A 272 5.06 12.60 3.81
N THR A 273 3.88 12.40 4.44
CA THR A 273 3.15 13.49 5.11
C THR A 273 3.96 14.09 6.25
N ILE A 274 4.57 13.24 7.09
CA ILE A 274 5.42 13.71 8.20
C ILE A 274 6.61 14.50 7.66
N ARG A 275 7.31 14.02 6.64
CA ARG A 275 8.46 14.70 6.02
C ARG A 275 8.13 16.07 5.47
N GLN A 276 6.94 16.21 4.87
CA GLN A 276 6.51 17.44 4.23
C GLN A 276 5.83 18.43 5.19
N GLY A 277 5.58 18.07 6.44
CA GLY A 277 4.86 18.90 7.39
C GLY A 277 3.36 19.04 7.08
N TYR A 278 2.78 18.09 6.36
CA TYR A 278 1.38 18.10 5.95
C TYR A 278 0.44 17.61 7.06
N GLU A 279 -0.86 17.88 6.92
CA GLU A 279 -1.91 17.33 7.80
C GLU A 279 -2.39 15.97 7.26
N MET A 280 -2.29 14.90 8.06
CA MET A 280 -2.90 13.61 7.74
C MET A 280 -4.35 13.59 8.24
N ILE A 281 -5.32 13.47 7.33
CA ILE A 281 -6.74 13.25 7.66
C ILE A 281 -6.99 11.75 7.59
N LEU A 282 -7.08 11.09 8.75
CA LEU A 282 -7.12 9.63 8.86
C LEU A 282 -8.55 9.09 8.94
N LEU A 283 -8.82 8.09 8.12
CA LEU A 283 -9.99 7.22 8.24
C LEU A 283 -9.52 5.79 8.57
N PRO A 284 -10.06 5.15 9.62
CA PRO A 284 -9.59 3.83 10.07
C PRO A 284 -9.95 2.70 9.10
N ARG A 285 -10.97 2.91 8.28
CA ARG A 285 -11.40 2.02 7.20
C ARG A 285 -11.99 2.84 6.05
N PHE A 286 -11.95 2.28 4.85
CA PHE A 286 -12.64 2.88 3.72
C PHE A 286 -14.16 2.67 3.85
N ASP A 287 -14.89 3.74 3.69
CA ASP A 287 -16.35 3.82 3.47
C ASP A 287 -16.59 5.00 2.54
N ALA A 288 -17.25 4.76 1.40
CA ALA A 288 -17.39 5.76 0.34
C ALA A 288 -18.09 7.03 0.83
N ARG A 289 -19.19 6.88 1.61
CA ARG A 289 -19.94 8.03 2.17
C ARG A 289 -19.09 8.81 3.18
N ALA A 290 -18.36 8.11 4.05
CA ALA A 290 -17.49 8.77 5.04
C ALA A 290 -16.34 9.50 4.34
N ALA A 291 -15.76 8.91 3.27
CA ALA A 291 -14.71 9.53 2.47
C ALA A 291 -15.22 10.80 1.77
N LEU A 292 -16.37 10.75 1.09
CA LEU A 292 -16.98 11.91 0.43
C LEU A 292 -17.28 13.04 1.43
N LYS A 293 -17.86 12.73 2.58
CA LYS A 293 -18.10 13.71 3.66
C LYS A 293 -16.81 14.32 4.18
N THR A 294 -15.76 13.51 4.30
CA THR A 294 -14.46 13.97 4.80
C THR A 294 -13.78 14.88 3.77
N ILE A 295 -13.82 14.53 2.49
CA ILE A 295 -13.27 15.35 1.40
C ILE A 295 -14.00 16.71 1.37
N ASP A 296 -15.32 16.69 1.35
CA ASP A 296 -16.13 17.90 1.33
C ASP A 296 -15.87 18.81 2.53
N LYS A 297 -15.79 18.24 3.74
CA LYS A 297 -15.66 19.02 4.97
C LYS A 297 -14.24 19.47 5.27
N GLU A 298 -13.26 18.55 5.19
CA GLU A 298 -11.88 18.78 5.66
C GLU A 298 -10.94 19.26 4.54
N LYS A 299 -11.42 19.18 3.28
CA LYS A 299 -10.75 19.70 2.08
C LYS A 299 -9.31 19.19 1.93
N PRO A 300 -9.07 17.85 1.87
CA PRO A 300 -7.75 17.33 1.53
C PRO A 300 -7.35 17.76 0.12
N THR A 301 -6.03 17.90 -0.09
CA THR A 301 -5.46 18.32 -1.38
C THR A 301 -4.75 17.17 -2.10
N ILE A 302 -4.36 16.14 -1.35
CA ILE A 302 -3.69 14.95 -1.86
C ILE A 302 -4.52 13.72 -1.47
N PHE A 303 -4.80 12.86 -2.44
CA PHE A 303 -5.57 11.66 -2.20
C PHE A 303 -4.91 10.41 -2.80
N PRO A 304 -3.99 9.75 -2.08
CA PRO A 304 -3.50 8.43 -2.44
C PRO A 304 -4.62 7.39 -2.32
N GLY A 305 -4.76 6.54 -3.33
CA GLY A 305 -5.82 5.55 -3.36
C GLY A 305 -5.52 4.35 -4.26
N ALA A 306 -6.49 3.44 -4.35
CA ALA A 306 -6.50 2.36 -5.32
C ALA A 306 -7.66 2.56 -6.31
N PRO A 307 -7.62 1.94 -7.49
CA PRO A 307 -8.71 2.10 -8.48
C PRO A 307 -10.09 1.81 -7.91
N THR A 308 -10.23 0.77 -7.09
CA THR A 308 -11.50 0.40 -6.43
C THR A 308 -12.05 1.49 -5.50
N ILE A 309 -11.19 2.28 -4.88
CA ILE A 309 -11.60 3.42 -4.04
C ILE A 309 -12.21 4.51 -4.93
N TYR A 310 -11.53 4.87 -6.02
CA TYR A 310 -12.03 5.89 -6.95
C TYR A 310 -13.33 5.46 -7.62
N ILE A 311 -13.44 4.18 -8.04
CA ILE A 311 -14.66 3.59 -8.60
C ILE A 311 -15.81 3.67 -7.59
N ALA A 312 -15.59 3.30 -6.35
CA ALA A 312 -16.62 3.35 -5.31
C ALA A 312 -17.12 4.78 -5.03
N LEU A 313 -16.23 5.78 -5.09
CA LEU A 313 -16.63 7.18 -4.96
C LEU A 313 -17.44 7.66 -6.17
N LEU A 314 -16.99 7.35 -7.40
CA LEU A 314 -17.66 7.75 -8.63
C LEU A 314 -19.06 7.14 -8.76
N ASN A 315 -19.25 5.91 -8.29
CA ASN A 315 -20.52 5.21 -8.33
C ASN A 315 -21.45 5.54 -7.13
N HIS A 316 -21.00 6.39 -6.19
CA HIS A 316 -21.83 6.70 -5.04
C HIS A 316 -23.04 7.58 -5.43
N PRO A 317 -24.29 7.20 -5.11
CA PRO A 317 -25.50 7.89 -5.58
C PRO A 317 -25.55 9.37 -5.18
N ASP A 318 -25.00 9.70 -4.02
CA ASP A 318 -24.97 11.05 -3.48
C ASP A 318 -23.71 11.85 -3.88
N LEU A 319 -22.88 11.37 -4.81
CA LEU A 319 -21.61 12.03 -5.19
C LEU A 319 -21.81 13.52 -5.51
N HIS A 320 -22.89 13.85 -6.22
CA HIS A 320 -23.21 15.22 -6.65
C HIS A 320 -23.52 16.20 -5.50
N GLN A 321 -23.68 15.70 -4.26
CA GLN A 321 -23.94 16.52 -3.06
C GLN A 321 -22.65 16.98 -2.38
N TYR A 322 -21.49 16.48 -2.80
CA TYR A 322 -20.19 16.74 -2.17
C TYR A 322 -19.25 17.51 -3.09
N ASP A 323 -18.54 18.48 -2.53
CA ASP A 323 -17.51 19.24 -3.23
C ASP A 323 -16.13 18.55 -3.08
N LEU A 324 -15.62 17.99 -4.16
CA LEU A 324 -14.33 17.33 -4.24
C LEU A 324 -13.24 18.22 -4.85
N SER A 325 -13.53 19.49 -5.16
CA SER A 325 -12.63 20.40 -5.89
C SER A 325 -11.34 20.79 -5.12
N SER A 326 -11.25 20.46 -3.85
CA SER A 326 -10.02 20.65 -3.06
C SER A 326 -8.88 19.71 -3.47
N ILE A 327 -9.20 18.57 -4.09
CA ILE A 327 -8.23 17.57 -4.52
C ILE A 327 -7.39 18.14 -5.67
N LYS A 328 -6.07 18.26 -5.47
CA LYS A 328 -5.10 18.71 -6.47
C LYS A 328 -4.45 17.54 -7.20
N SER A 329 -4.10 16.50 -6.45
CA SER A 329 -3.34 15.36 -6.96
C SER A 329 -3.68 14.06 -6.27
N CYS A 330 -3.72 12.98 -7.07
CA CYS A 330 -3.95 11.61 -6.64
C CYS A 330 -2.91 10.70 -7.28
N LEU A 331 -2.40 9.76 -6.49
CA LEU A 331 -1.60 8.65 -6.99
C LEU A 331 -2.43 7.37 -6.80
N SER A 332 -2.70 6.66 -7.89
CA SER A 332 -3.37 5.37 -7.86
C SER A 332 -2.33 4.26 -7.83
N GLY A 333 -2.42 3.36 -6.89
CA GLY A 333 -1.50 2.23 -6.78
C GLY A 333 -2.22 0.91 -6.47
N SER A 334 -1.46 -0.15 -6.30
CA SER A 334 -1.90 -1.51 -5.97
C SER A 334 -2.57 -2.31 -7.10
N ALA A 335 -3.12 -1.64 -8.11
CA ALA A 335 -3.72 -2.26 -9.29
C ALA A 335 -3.66 -1.30 -10.48
N ALA A 336 -3.89 -1.80 -11.70
CA ALA A 336 -3.99 -0.99 -12.90
C ALA A 336 -5.15 0.00 -12.82
N LEU A 337 -4.93 1.24 -13.26
CA LEU A 337 -5.94 2.29 -13.26
C LEU A 337 -6.66 2.33 -14.61
N PRO A 338 -7.96 1.97 -14.69
CA PRO A 338 -8.72 2.11 -15.92
C PRO A 338 -8.76 3.57 -16.39
N VAL A 339 -8.59 3.77 -17.70
CA VAL A 339 -8.52 5.11 -18.32
C VAL A 339 -9.80 5.90 -18.08
N GLU A 340 -10.96 5.24 -18.13
CA GLU A 340 -12.27 5.83 -17.90
C GLU A 340 -12.41 6.34 -16.47
N VAL A 341 -11.95 5.57 -15.49
CA VAL A 341 -11.97 5.94 -14.07
C VAL A 341 -11.12 7.19 -13.85
N LYS A 342 -9.92 7.22 -14.43
CA LYS A 342 -9.05 8.39 -14.41
C LYS A 342 -9.76 9.63 -14.94
N GLN A 343 -10.30 9.56 -16.15
CA GLN A 343 -10.95 10.69 -16.83
C GLN A 343 -12.17 11.21 -16.05
N GLN A 344 -13.01 10.30 -15.56
CA GLN A 344 -14.19 10.66 -14.80
C GLN A 344 -13.83 11.31 -13.47
N PHE A 345 -12.83 10.76 -12.75
CA PHE A 345 -12.40 11.29 -11.46
C PHE A 345 -11.75 12.69 -11.61
N GLU A 346 -10.89 12.88 -12.62
CA GLU A 346 -10.31 14.20 -12.94
C GLU A 346 -11.39 15.23 -13.31
N LYS A 347 -12.43 14.80 -14.04
CA LYS A 347 -13.56 15.68 -14.39
C LYS A 347 -14.36 16.13 -13.16
N VAL A 348 -14.57 15.23 -12.19
CA VAL A 348 -15.35 15.53 -10.96
C VAL A 348 -14.54 16.41 -10.00
N THR A 349 -13.25 16.15 -9.84
CA THR A 349 -12.41 16.85 -8.86
C THR A 349 -11.74 18.12 -9.41
N GLY A 350 -11.48 18.17 -10.71
CA GLY A 350 -10.58 19.15 -11.33
C GLY A 350 -9.09 18.89 -11.04
N GLY A 351 -8.76 17.90 -10.20
CA GLY A 351 -7.40 17.49 -9.86
C GLY A 351 -6.80 16.52 -10.87
N ARG A 352 -5.60 16.04 -10.58
CA ARG A 352 -4.86 15.07 -11.40
C ARG A 352 -4.84 13.70 -10.73
N LEU A 353 -5.12 12.65 -11.50
CA LEU A 353 -5.03 11.26 -11.07
C LEU A 353 -4.05 10.52 -11.97
N VAL A 354 -2.96 10.03 -11.40
CA VAL A 354 -1.93 9.28 -12.14
C VAL A 354 -1.74 7.89 -11.57
N GLU A 355 -1.36 6.96 -12.45
CA GLU A 355 -0.96 5.62 -12.03
C GLU A 355 0.47 5.64 -11.53
N GLY A 356 0.70 4.98 -10.38
CA GLY A 356 2.00 4.69 -9.81
C GLY A 356 2.18 3.18 -9.66
N TYR A 357 3.37 2.70 -9.97
CA TYR A 357 3.74 1.30 -9.89
C TYR A 357 4.85 1.09 -8.86
N GLY A 358 4.74 -0.02 -8.17
CA GLY A 358 5.71 -0.48 -7.21
C GLY A 358 5.20 -1.63 -6.37
N MET A 359 6.01 -2.05 -5.40
CA MET A 359 5.73 -3.20 -4.56
C MET A 359 6.43 -3.06 -3.20
N SER A 360 6.16 -3.98 -2.28
CA SER A 360 6.77 -3.94 -0.95
C SER A 360 8.30 -3.94 -1.00
N GLU A 361 8.84 -4.67 -1.95
CA GLU A 361 10.28 -4.85 -2.19
C GLU A 361 10.97 -3.57 -2.69
N THR A 362 10.20 -2.54 -3.04
CA THR A 362 10.73 -1.26 -3.56
C THR A 362 10.27 -0.02 -2.77
N SER A 363 9.71 -0.15 -1.57
CA SER A 363 9.45 0.86 -0.53
C SER A 363 8.39 1.96 -0.75
N PRO A 364 7.36 1.98 -1.61
CA PRO A 364 7.03 1.01 -2.63
C PRO A 364 7.33 1.44 -4.07
N VAL A 365 7.36 2.76 -4.40
CA VAL A 365 7.19 3.26 -5.78
C VAL A 365 8.49 3.21 -6.57
N THR A 366 8.39 2.74 -7.80
CA THR A 366 9.50 2.76 -8.77
C THR A 366 9.18 3.60 -10.00
N HIS A 367 7.91 3.62 -10.43
CA HIS A 367 7.46 4.34 -11.60
C HIS A 367 6.17 5.09 -11.31
N ALA A 368 5.98 6.23 -11.93
CA ALA A 368 4.68 6.89 -12.05
C ALA A 368 4.66 7.79 -13.29
N ASN A 369 3.46 8.07 -13.79
CA ASN A 369 3.24 9.16 -14.72
C ASN A 369 3.48 10.52 -14.03
N PHE A 370 3.88 11.53 -14.79
CA PHE A 370 4.03 12.89 -14.26
C PHE A 370 2.65 13.46 -13.92
N ILE A 371 2.55 14.06 -12.73
CA ILE A 371 1.25 14.55 -12.23
C ILE A 371 0.77 15.75 -13.05
N TRP A 372 1.69 16.70 -13.35
CA TRP A 372 1.35 17.97 -13.99
C TRP A 372 1.92 18.12 -15.40
N ASP A 373 2.58 17.08 -15.91
CA ASP A 373 3.23 17.07 -17.22
C ASP A 373 2.78 15.90 -18.09
N LEU A 374 3.66 15.43 -18.98
CA LEU A 374 3.40 14.35 -19.91
C LEU A 374 2.91 13.08 -19.19
N ASN A 375 1.71 12.67 -19.52
CA ASN A 375 1.07 11.47 -18.99
C ASN A 375 0.63 10.59 -20.16
N LYS A 376 1.08 9.34 -20.16
CA LYS A 376 0.68 8.35 -21.17
C LYS A 376 -0.30 7.36 -20.52
N ALA A 377 -1.56 7.46 -20.85
CA ALA A 377 -2.60 6.56 -20.37
C ALA A 377 -2.24 5.09 -20.66
N GLY A 378 -2.52 4.19 -19.71
CA GLY A 378 -2.18 2.77 -19.81
C GLY A 378 -0.72 2.44 -19.49
N SER A 379 0.16 3.45 -19.32
CA SER A 379 1.52 3.24 -18.83
C SER A 379 1.59 3.39 -17.32
N ILE A 380 2.53 2.67 -16.69
CA ILE A 380 2.92 2.91 -15.30
C ILE A 380 3.85 4.11 -15.14
N GLY A 381 4.13 4.84 -16.24
CA GLY A 381 4.96 6.03 -16.26
C GLY A 381 6.45 5.77 -16.41
N CYS A 382 7.25 6.74 -15.94
CA CYS A 382 8.70 6.71 -15.96
C CYS A 382 9.28 6.26 -14.61
N PRO A 383 10.49 5.67 -14.58
CA PRO A 383 11.23 5.44 -13.35
C PRO A 383 11.40 6.73 -12.56
N TRP A 384 11.37 6.66 -11.22
CA TRP A 384 11.58 7.80 -10.35
C TRP A 384 13.07 8.17 -10.22
N PRO A 385 13.41 9.40 -9.75
CA PRO A 385 14.78 9.88 -9.63
C PRO A 385 15.69 8.89 -8.90
N GLY A 386 16.84 8.57 -9.48
CA GLY A 386 17.78 7.59 -8.91
C GLY A 386 17.38 6.12 -9.08
N THR A 387 16.28 5.84 -9.80
CA THR A 387 15.86 4.48 -10.16
C THR A 387 16.30 4.14 -11.57
N ASP A 388 17.03 3.05 -11.72
CA ASP A 388 17.30 2.38 -12.99
C ASP A 388 16.21 1.33 -13.22
N ALA A 389 15.69 1.26 -14.45
CA ALA A 389 14.72 0.26 -14.87
C ALA A 389 15.07 -0.27 -16.26
N ALA A 390 14.77 -1.54 -16.49
CA ALA A 390 15.03 -2.20 -17.76
C ALA A 390 14.07 -3.37 -17.97
N ILE A 391 13.97 -3.83 -19.21
CA ILE A 391 13.24 -5.04 -19.58
C ILE A 391 14.27 -6.16 -19.77
N TYR A 392 14.08 -7.27 -19.08
CA TYR A 392 15.00 -8.41 -19.09
C TYR A 392 14.37 -9.63 -19.73
N SER A 393 15.14 -10.30 -20.59
CA SER A 393 14.79 -11.60 -21.17
C SER A 393 15.53 -12.73 -20.49
N GLU A 394 14.80 -13.67 -19.90
CA GLU A 394 15.42 -14.90 -19.38
C GLU A 394 15.95 -15.79 -20.49
N GLU A 395 15.33 -15.76 -21.67
CA GLU A 395 15.74 -16.58 -22.83
C GLU A 395 17.13 -16.19 -23.33
N THR A 396 17.39 -14.89 -23.47
CA THR A 396 18.67 -14.38 -23.97
C THR A 396 19.67 -14.08 -22.86
N GLY A 397 19.22 -14.00 -21.60
CA GLY A 397 20.04 -13.59 -20.46
C GLY A 397 20.47 -12.12 -20.50
N GLY A 398 19.73 -11.27 -21.26
CA GLY A 398 20.09 -9.88 -21.49
C GLY A 398 18.94 -8.90 -21.36
N PHE A 399 19.27 -7.59 -21.38
CA PHE A 399 18.28 -6.52 -21.42
C PHE A 399 17.82 -6.24 -22.84
N LEU A 400 16.52 -5.98 -22.98
CA LEU A 400 15.82 -5.80 -24.25
C LEU A 400 15.69 -4.32 -24.62
N GLY A 401 15.45 -4.07 -25.91
CA GLY A 401 15.17 -2.76 -26.46
C GLY A 401 13.70 -2.31 -26.31
N PRO A 402 13.37 -1.10 -26.84
CA PRO A 402 12.00 -0.59 -26.81
C PRO A 402 11.03 -1.53 -27.51
N TYR A 403 9.81 -1.67 -26.93
CA TYR A 403 8.70 -2.50 -27.40
C TYR A 403 8.91 -4.01 -27.36
N GLU A 404 10.06 -4.49 -26.88
CA GLU A 404 10.28 -5.90 -26.64
C GLU A 404 9.75 -6.28 -25.25
N HIS A 405 9.08 -7.43 -25.15
CA HIS A 405 8.43 -7.90 -23.94
C HIS A 405 9.38 -8.77 -23.11
N GLY A 406 9.49 -8.49 -21.82
CA GLY A 406 10.28 -9.23 -20.87
C GLY A 406 9.95 -8.86 -19.43
N GLU A 407 10.69 -9.38 -18.47
CA GLU A 407 10.52 -9.08 -17.07
C GLU A 407 11.04 -7.68 -16.73
N ILE A 408 10.24 -6.88 -16.02
CA ILE A 408 10.68 -5.57 -15.52
C ILE A 408 11.69 -5.80 -14.41
N ALA A 409 12.89 -5.26 -14.57
CA ALA A 409 13.94 -5.25 -13.56
C ALA A 409 14.21 -3.81 -13.12
N VAL A 410 14.40 -3.61 -11.80
CA VAL A 410 14.65 -2.29 -11.22
C VAL A 410 15.86 -2.31 -10.29
N LYS A 411 16.57 -1.17 -10.23
CA LYS A 411 17.69 -0.95 -9.34
C LYS A 411 17.61 0.46 -8.79
N GLY A 412 17.73 0.61 -7.47
CA GLY A 412 17.68 1.92 -6.84
C GLY A 412 17.82 1.83 -5.32
N PRO A 413 18.00 2.97 -4.66
CA PRO A 413 18.21 3.02 -3.21
C PRO A 413 16.98 2.59 -2.39
N GLN A 414 15.80 2.59 -2.98
CA GLN A 414 14.54 2.16 -2.38
C GLN A 414 14.33 0.64 -2.40
N VAL A 415 15.19 -0.12 -3.10
CA VAL A 415 15.08 -1.58 -3.22
C VAL A 415 15.47 -2.23 -1.89
N MET A 416 14.70 -3.21 -1.45
CA MET A 416 14.85 -3.96 -0.21
C MET A 416 16.26 -4.54 0.00
N LYS A 417 16.54 -4.94 1.25
CA LYS A 417 17.75 -5.71 1.58
C LYS A 417 17.64 -7.20 1.26
N GLY A 418 16.43 -7.71 1.14
CA GLY A 418 16.10 -9.11 0.90
C GLY A 418 14.85 -9.52 1.67
N TYR A 419 14.59 -10.82 1.69
CA TYR A 419 13.51 -11.41 2.48
C TYR A 419 14.03 -11.96 3.80
N TRP A 420 13.31 -11.68 4.88
CA TRP A 420 13.64 -12.13 6.23
C TRP A 420 13.61 -13.66 6.30
N ASN A 421 14.67 -14.26 6.84
CA ASN A 421 14.86 -15.71 6.95
C ASN A 421 14.70 -16.49 5.62
N ASN A 422 14.95 -15.86 4.47
CA ASN A 422 14.75 -16.50 3.17
C ASN A 422 15.81 -16.04 2.14
N ASP A 423 17.03 -16.54 2.33
CA ASP A 423 18.17 -16.21 1.46
C ASP A 423 18.01 -16.75 0.04
N GLU A 424 17.34 -17.90 -0.12
CA GLU A 424 17.12 -18.50 -1.44
C GLU A 424 16.23 -17.60 -2.32
N GLU A 425 15.09 -17.18 -1.79
CA GLU A 425 14.20 -16.26 -2.52
C GLU A 425 14.86 -14.90 -2.74
N THR A 426 15.67 -14.45 -1.78
CA THR A 426 16.46 -13.22 -1.92
C THR A 426 17.40 -13.32 -3.11
N ALA A 427 18.16 -14.40 -3.22
CA ALA A 427 19.10 -14.63 -4.32
C ALA A 427 18.39 -14.79 -5.68
N GLN A 428 17.18 -15.34 -5.71
CA GLN A 428 16.38 -15.43 -6.93
C GLN A 428 15.85 -14.07 -7.39
N SER A 429 15.45 -13.21 -6.45
CA SER A 429 14.84 -11.92 -6.75
C SER A 429 15.84 -10.78 -6.92
N LEU A 430 16.99 -10.84 -6.22
CA LEU A 430 18.06 -9.83 -6.28
C LEU A 430 19.30 -10.44 -6.94
N ARG A 431 19.58 -10.03 -8.18
CA ARG A 431 20.73 -10.51 -8.97
C ARG A 431 21.53 -9.33 -9.50
N ASP A 432 22.81 -9.29 -9.25
CA ASP A 432 23.75 -8.24 -9.73
C ASP A 432 23.29 -6.80 -9.41
N GLY A 433 22.63 -6.63 -8.26
CA GLY A 433 22.07 -5.36 -7.80
C GLY A 433 20.75 -4.96 -8.47
N TRP A 434 20.17 -5.81 -9.31
CA TRP A 434 18.85 -5.66 -9.89
C TRP A 434 17.82 -6.49 -9.13
N PHE A 435 16.68 -5.89 -8.87
CA PHE A 435 15.49 -6.57 -8.38
C PHE A 435 14.59 -6.94 -9.56
N PHE A 436 14.27 -8.22 -9.69
CA PHE A 436 13.40 -8.79 -10.70
C PHE A 436 11.97 -8.86 -10.16
N THR A 437 11.08 -8.11 -10.79
CA THR A 437 9.76 -7.82 -10.20
C THR A 437 8.74 -8.96 -10.32
N GLY A 438 8.98 -9.90 -11.24
CA GLY A 438 8.00 -10.90 -11.62
C GLY A 438 6.85 -10.37 -12.47
N ASP A 439 6.90 -9.10 -12.88
CA ASP A 439 5.92 -8.49 -13.78
C ASP A 439 6.51 -8.39 -15.19
N ILE A 440 5.74 -8.85 -16.19
CA ILE A 440 6.11 -8.78 -17.61
C ILE A 440 5.63 -7.44 -18.16
N GLY A 441 6.50 -6.78 -18.89
CA GLY A 441 6.21 -5.48 -19.48
C GLY A 441 7.10 -5.16 -20.67
N TYR A 442 6.97 -3.93 -21.15
CA TYR A 442 7.85 -3.35 -22.16
C TYR A 442 8.06 -1.85 -21.86
N MET A 443 9.10 -1.29 -22.46
CA MET A 443 9.37 0.15 -22.43
C MET A 443 9.18 0.71 -23.83
N ASP A 444 8.54 1.87 -23.98
CA ASP A 444 8.50 2.54 -25.27
C ASP A 444 9.79 3.34 -25.55
N LYS A 445 9.93 3.87 -26.76
CA LYS A 445 11.11 4.67 -27.17
C LYS A 445 11.33 5.94 -26.35
N ASP A 446 10.30 6.41 -25.66
CA ASP A 446 10.34 7.59 -24.82
C ASP A 446 10.68 7.26 -23.36
N GLY A 447 10.77 5.97 -23.02
CA GLY A 447 11.12 5.50 -21.68
C GLY A 447 9.93 5.38 -20.73
N PHE A 448 8.70 5.32 -21.24
CA PHE A 448 7.53 4.96 -20.46
C PHE A 448 7.38 3.45 -20.42
N PHE A 449 7.11 2.91 -19.25
CA PHE A 449 6.94 1.48 -19.02
C PHE A 449 5.47 1.10 -19.01
N TYR A 450 5.20 -0.11 -19.51
CA TYR A 450 3.87 -0.69 -19.60
C TYR A 450 3.91 -2.10 -19.02
N ILE A 451 2.95 -2.42 -18.15
CA ILE A 451 2.78 -3.78 -17.64
C ILE A 451 1.84 -4.52 -18.58
N VAL A 452 2.30 -5.66 -19.05
CA VAL A 452 1.50 -6.60 -19.84
C VAL A 452 0.75 -7.55 -18.92
N ASP A 453 1.47 -8.22 -17.98
CA ASP A 453 0.88 -9.07 -16.94
C ASP A 453 1.91 -9.51 -15.90
N ARG A 454 1.48 -10.33 -14.93
CA ARG A 454 2.37 -11.05 -14.05
C ARG A 454 2.88 -12.32 -14.70
N LYS A 455 4.18 -12.58 -14.57
CA LYS A 455 4.83 -13.79 -15.10
C LYS A 455 4.11 -15.09 -14.69
N LYS A 456 3.60 -15.13 -13.45
CA LYS A 456 2.89 -16.30 -12.87
C LYS A 456 1.40 -16.36 -13.22
N ASP A 457 0.83 -15.28 -13.74
CA ASP A 457 -0.60 -15.18 -14.08
C ASP A 457 -0.84 -15.36 -15.59
N VAL A 458 0.24 -15.46 -16.40
CA VAL A 458 0.15 -15.73 -17.85
C VAL A 458 -0.55 -17.08 -18.06
N ILE A 459 -1.63 -17.06 -18.83
CA ILE A 459 -2.41 -18.24 -19.18
C ILE A 459 -1.76 -18.94 -20.37
N ILE A 460 -1.40 -20.21 -20.20
CA ILE A 460 -0.78 -21.02 -21.26
C ILE A 460 -1.84 -21.92 -21.86
N ALA A 461 -2.53 -21.43 -22.90
CA ALA A 461 -3.61 -22.14 -23.56
C ALA A 461 -3.24 -22.60 -24.97
N GLY A 462 -3.09 -23.90 -25.18
CA GLY A 462 -2.76 -24.48 -26.49
C GLY A 462 -1.44 -23.98 -27.08
N GLY A 463 -0.45 -23.69 -26.22
CA GLY A 463 0.87 -23.17 -26.61
C GLY A 463 0.94 -21.65 -26.83
N TYR A 464 -0.15 -20.94 -26.59
CA TYR A 464 -0.16 -19.47 -26.63
C TYR A 464 -0.03 -18.90 -25.22
N ASN A 465 0.81 -17.89 -25.06
CA ASN A 465 0.83 -17.03 -23.86
C ASN A 465 -0.28 -16.01 -23.98
N ILE A 466 -1.26 -16.08 -23.09
CA ILE A 466 -2.39 -15.17 -23.04
C ILE A 466 -2.27 -14.35 -21.76
N TYR A 467 -2.34 -13.04 -21.90
CA TYR A 467 -2.18 -12.09 -20.81
C TYR A 467 -3.55 -11.66 -20.29
N PRO A 468 -3.94 -12.06 -19.07
CA PRO A 468 -5.24 -11.71 -18.47
C PRO A 468 -5.58 -10.22 -18.54
N ARG A 469 -4.62 -9.35 -18.27
CA ARG A 469 -4.83 -7.90 -18.25
C ARG A 469 -5.34 -7.34 -19.57
N GLU A 470 -4.84 -7.84 -20.69
CA GLU A 470 -5.29 -7.39 -22.03
C GLU A 470 -6.79 -7.66 -22.23
N ILE A 471 -7.26 -8.78 -21.69
CA ILE A 471 -8.67 -9.16 -21.77
C ILE A 471 -9.50 -8.35 -20.77
N GLU A 472 -8.98 -8.16 -19.55
CA GLU A 472 -9.62 -7.36 -18.51
C GLU A 472 -9.83 -5.92 -18.98
N GLU A 473 -8.85 -5.30 -19.63
CA GLU A 473 -8.97 -3.94 -20.19
C GLU A 473 -10.12 -3.86 -21.22
N VAL A 474 -10.22 -4.81 -22.13
CA VAL A 474 -11.32 -4.87 -23.10
C VAL A 474 -12.67 -5.04 -22.40
N LEU A 475 -12.76 -5.88 -21.37
CA LEU A 475 -14.01 -6.05 -20.61
C LEU A 475 -14.40 -4.79 -19.84
N TYR A 476 -13.44 -4.05 -19.29
CA TYR A 476 -13.68 -2.78 -18.58
C TYR A 476 -14.19 -1.65 -19.50
N GLU A 477 -13.89 -1.69 -20.81
CA GLU A 477 -14.44 -0.75 -21.80
C GLU A 477 -15.94 -0.93 -22.01
N HIS A 478 -16.50 -2.08 -21.63
CA HIS A 478 -17.93 -2.35 -21.82
C HIS A 478 -18.77 -1.60 -20.77
N GLU A 479 -19.78 -0.84 -21.20
CA GLU A 479 -20.60 0.03 -20.35
C GLU A 479 -21.30 -0.68 -19.19
N ALA A 480 -21.62 -1.98 -19.33
CA ALA A 480 -22.28 -2.80 -18.32
C ALA A 480 -21.31 -3.34 -17.25
N VAL A 481 -20.00 -3.35 -17.50
CA VAL A 481 -19.02 -3.98 -16.60
C VAL A 481 -18.56 -2.98 -15.53
N GLN A 482 -18.64 -3.42 -14.28
CA GLN A 482 -18.11 -2.69 -13.12
C GLN A 482 -16.71 -3.18 -12.76
N GLU A 483 -16.53 -4.50 -12.68
CA GLU A 483 -15.25 -5.14 -12.41
C GLU A 483 -15.10 -6.40 -13.26
N ALA A 484 -13.87 -6.67 -13.66
CA ALA A 484 -13.53 -7.90 -14.35
C ALA A 484 -12.17 -8.43 -13.88
N VAL A 485 -12.04 -9.73 -13.76
CA VAL A 485 -10.77 -10.42 -13.57
C VAL A 485 -10.76 -11.68 -14.42
N VAL A 486 -9.62 -11.94 -15.05
CA VAL A 486 -9.45 -13.06 -15.97
C VAL A 486 -8.41 -14.03 -15.43
N ALA A 487 -8.66 -15.32 -15.50
CA ALA A 487 -7.76 -16.36 -15.05
C ALA A 487 -7.71 -17.55 -15.98
N GLY A 488 -6.59 -18.27 -15.95
CA GLY A 488 -6.48 -19.60 -16.54
C GLY A 488 -7.12 -20.63 -15.61
N ILE A 489 -8.01 -21.42 -16.15
CA ILE A 489 -8.56 -22.60 -15.49
C ILE A 489 -8.12 -23.87 -16.23
N PRO A 490 -7.99 -25.01 -15.54
CA PRO A 490 -7.56 -26.25 -16.19
C PRO A 490 -8.47 -26.65 -17.38
N ASP A 491 -7.86 -27.07 -18.49
CA ASP A 491 -8.53 -27.56 -19.68
C ASP A 491 -7.81 -28.83 -20.15
N GLU A 492 -8.56 -29.92 -20.37
CA GLU A 492 -8.00 -31.23 -20.72
C GLU A 492 -7.23 -31.25 -22.04
N TYR A 493 -7.62 -30.40 -22.99
CA TYR A 493 -7.03 -30.37 -24.34
C TYR A 493 -5.95 -29.29 -24.49
N ARG A 494 -6.16 -28.12 -23.87
CA ARG A 494 -5.31 -26.93 -24.05
C ARG A 494 -4.30 -26.71 -22.91
N GLY A 495 -4.38 -27.51 -21.83
CA GLY A 495 -3.69 -27.29 -20.58
C GLY A 495 -4.44 -26.28 -19.71
N GLU A 496 -4.64 -25.07 -20.21
CA GLU A 496 -5.49 -24.06 -19.59
C GLU A 496 -6.47 -23.46 -20.62
N THR A 497 -7.56 -22.89 -20.12
CA THR A 497 -8.48 -22.05 -20.90
C THR A 497 -8.78 -20.75 -20.17
N VAL A 498 -9.21 -19.73 -20.92
CA VAL A 498 -9.47 -18.39 -20.38
C VAL A 498 -10.87 -18.34 -19.79
N LYS A 499 -10.97 -17.97 -18.49
CA LYS A 499 -12.22 -17.67 -17.79
C LYS A 499 -12.24 -16.22 -17.33
N ALA A 500 -13.36 -15.54 -17.56
CA ALA A 500 -13.61 -14.18 -17.07
C ALA A 500 -14.64 -14.22 -15.94
N PHE A 501 -14.30 -13.63 -14.80
CA PHE A 501 -15.19 -13.35 -13.69
C PHE A 501 -15.60 -11.89 -13.76
N VAL A 502 -16.90 -11.58 -13.81
CA VAL A 502 -17.40 -10.25 -14.12
C VAL A 502 -18.42 -9.81 -13.07
N VAL A 503 -18.28 -8.57 -12.58
CA VAL A 503 -19.29 -7.87 -11.80
C VAL A 503 -19.92 -6.81 -12.68
N LEU A 504 -21.23 -6.80 -12.76
CA LEU A 504 -21.99 -5.81 -13.54
C LEU A 504 -22.30 -4.58 -12.69
N LYS A 505 -22.49 -3.45 -13.35
CA LYS A 505 -23.01 -2.24 -12.71
C LYS A 505 -24.44 -2.45 -12.21
N ASP A 506 -24.84 -1.73 -11.17
CA ASP A 506 -26.17 -1.79 -10.61
C ASP A 506 -27.25 -1.54 -11.67
N HIS A 507 -28.32 -2.36 -11.64
CA HIS A 507 -29.47 -2.27 -12.54
C HIS A 507 -29.19 -2.52 -14.03
N VAL A 508 -28.01 -3.04 -14.36
CA VAL A 508 -27.65 -3.43 -15.73
C VAL A 508 -27.64 -4.96 -15.85
N THR A 509 -28.18 -5.47 -16.92
CA THR A 509 -28.11 -6.90 -17.25
C THR A 509 -27.55 -7.07 -18.65
N ILE A 510 -26.63 -8.02 -18.79
CA ILE A 510 -26.04 -8.42 -20.07
C ILE A 510 -25.91 -9.95 -20.04
N THR A 511 -26.06 -10.57 -21.17
CA THR A 511 -25.86 -12.02 -21.30
C THR A 511 -24.40 -12.35 -21.58
N GLU A 512 -23.99 -13.58 -21.25
CA GLU A 512 -22.66 -14.10 -21.60
C GLU A 512 -22.40 -13.97 -23.11
N LYS A 513 -23.41 -14.25 -23.94
CA LYS A 513 -23.30 -14.16 -25.39
C LYS A 513 -22.98 -12.73 -25.86
N GLU A 514 -23.64 -11.72 -25.32
CA GLU A 514 -23.41 -10.32 -25.69
C GLU A 514 -21.99 -9.87 -25.29
N LEU A 515 -21.53 -10.29 -24.11
CA LEU A 515 -20.18 -9.99 -23.67
C LEU A 515 -19.10 -10.74 -24.49
N ASP A 516 -19.39 -12.01 -24.89
CA ASP A 516 -18.52 -12.78 -25.79
C ASP A 516 -18.43 -12.13 -27.19
N GLU A 517 -19.57 -11.69 -27.75
CA GLU A 517 -19.60 -10.98 -29.03
C GLU A 517 -18.80 -9.66 -28.97
N TYR A 518 -18.90 -8.94 -27.83
CA TYR A 518 -18.12 -7.74 -27.61
C TYR A 518 -16.61 -8.03 -27.53
N ALA A 519 -16.21 -9.03 -26.78
CA ALA A 519 -14.81 -9.45 -26.67
C ALA A 519 -14.25 -9.93 -28.02
N ARG A 520 -15.01 -10.72 -28.79
CA ARG A 520 -14.62 -11.19 -30.12
C ARG A 520 -14.39 -10.08 -31.14
N SER A 521 -15.10 -8.97 -31.00
CA SER A 521 -14.91 -7.83 -31.89
C SER A 521 -13.61 -7.06 -31.64
N ARG A 522 -12.91 -7.32 -30.53
CA ARG A 522 -11.74 -6.56 -30.07
C ARG A 522 -10.51 -7.41 -29.80
N LEU A 523 -10.68 -8.71 -29.54
CA LEU A 523 -9.61 -9.63 -29.20
C LEU A 523 -9.36 -10.67 -30.28
N ALA A 524 -8.12 -11.12 -30.39
CA ALA A 524 -7.80 -12.27 -31.21
C ALA A 524 -8.54 -13.53 -30.70
N PRO A 525 -8.98 -14.45 -31.60
CA PRO A 525 -9.85 -15.58 -31.21
C PRO A 525 -9.33 -16.48 -30.10
N TYR A 526 -8.01 -16.60 -29.94
CA TYR A 526 -7.38 -17.42 -28.91
C TYR A 526 -7.39 -16.76 -27.52
N LYS A 527 -7.54 -15.41 -27.45
CA LYS A 527 -7.61 -14.61 -26.22
C LYS A 527 -9.02 -14.49 -25.66
N VAL A 528 -10.06 -14.70 -26.50
CA VAL A 528 -11.46 -14.56 -26.07
C VAL A 528 -11.77 -15.58 -24.98
N PRO A 529 -12.32 -15.16 -23.82
CA PRO A 529 -12.73 -16.07 -22.77
C PRO A 529 -13.66 -17.16 -23.28
N LYS A 530 -13.49 -18.36 -22.78
CA LYS A 530 -14.36 -19.50 -23.10
C LYS A 530 -15.46 -19.69 -22.08
N VAL A 531 -15.27 -19.13 -20.91
CA VAL A 531 -16.22 -19.18 -19.80
C VAL A 531 -16.35 -17.77 -19.23
N TYR A 532 -17.57 -17.34 -19.01
CA TYR A 532 -17.90 -16.10 -18.29
C TYR A 532 -18.69 -16.46 -17.04
N GLU A 533 -18.31 -15.90 -15.91
CA GLU A 533 -19.03 -16.07 -14.64
C GLU A 533 -19.39 -14.70 -14.08
N PHE A 534 -20.69 -14.44 -13.95
CA PHE A 534 -21.18 -13.22 -13.31
C PHE A 534 -21.25 -13.42 -11.80
N ARG A 535 -20.73 -12.43 -11.06
CA ARG A 535 -20.70 -12.42 -9.60
C ARG A 535 -21.22 -11.09 -9.06
N ASP A 536 -21.73 -11.11 -7.83
CA ASP A 536 -22.14 -9.87 -7.13
C ASP A 536 -20.92 -9.08 -6.66
N GLU A 537 -19.83 -9.78 -6.29
CA GLU A 537 -18.56 -9.17 -5.87
C GLU A 537 -17.37 -10.08 -6.18
N LEU A 538 -16.17 -9.49 -6.28
CA LEU A 538 -14.90 -10.22 -6.41
C LEU A 538 -14.11 -10.16 -5.09
N PRO A 539 -13.40 -11.24 -4.70
CA PRO A 539 -12.57 -11.25 -3.50
C PRO A 539 -11.42 -10.24 -3.62
N LYS A 540 -11.22 -9.42 -2.58
CA LYS A 540 -10.24 -8.33 -2.58
C LYS A 540 -9.38 -8.34 -1.33
N THR A 541 -8.16 -7.83 -1.47
CA THR A 541 -7.31 -7.49 -0.33
C THR A 541 -7.81 -6.24 0.38
N ALA A 542 -7.28 -5.94 1.58
CA ALA A 542 -7.57 -4.71 2.32
C ALA A 542 -7.23 -3.42 1.56
N VAL A 543 -6.36 -3.49 0.55
CA VAL A 543 -6.02 -2.37 -0.34
C VAL A 543 -6.82 -2.35 -1.64
N GLY A 544 -7.88 -3.18 -1.74
CA GLY A 544 -8.77 -3.20 -2.90
C GLY A 544 -8.25 -3.98 -4.11
N LYS A 545 -7.13 -4.72 -3.99
CA LYS A 545 -6.62 -5.57 -5.08
C LYS A 545 -7.43 -6.87 -5.17
N ILE A 546 -7.90 -7.21 -6.37
CA ILE A 546 -8.63 -8.47 -6.62
C ILE A 546 -7.69 -9.66 -6.41
N LEU A 547 -8.18 -10.66 -5.68
CA LEU A 547 -7.46 -11.90 -5.36
C LEU A 547 -7.73 -12.98 -6.43
N ARG A 548 -7.13 -12.83 -7.64
CA ARG A 548 -7.25 -13.81 -8.74
C ARG A 548 -7.03 -15.24 -8.27
N ARG A 549 -6.04 -15.45 -7.40
CA ARG A 549 -5.74 -16.78 -6.87
C ARG A 549 -6.89 -17.40 -6.07
N ALA A 550 -7.65 -16.63 -5.31
CA ALA A 550 -8.80 -17.16 -4.58
C ALA A 550 -9.83 -17.74 -5.55
N LEU A 551 -10.10 -17.03 -6.65
CA LEU A 551 -10.99 -17.49 -7.71
C LEU A 551 -10.49 -18.77 -8.39
N VAL A 552 -9.20 -18.84 -8.72
CA VAL A 552 -8.60 -20.06 -9.30
C VAL A 552 -8.64 -21.25 -8.31
N GLN A 553 -8.51 -20.98 -7.01
CA GLN A 553 -8.59 -22.02 -5.97
C GLN A 553 -10.02 -22.57 -5.83
N GLU A 554 -11.03 -21.72 -5.90
CA GLU A 554 -12.45 -22.11 -5.94
C GLU A 554 -12.72 -23.06 -7.10
N GLU A 555 -12.22 -22.74 -8.30
CA GLU A 555 -12.34 -23.59 -9.50
C GLU A 555 -11.71 -24.98 -9.31
N LYS A 556 -10.55 -25.07 -8.64
CA LYS A 556 -9.85 -26.34 -8.39
C LYS A 556 -10.52 -27.20 -7.33
N THR A 557 -11.23 -26.59 -6.39
CA THR A 557 -11.89 -27.30 -5.28
C THR A 557 -13.34 -27.65 -5.57
N GLY A 558 -13.93 -27.10 -6.63
CA GLY A 558 -15.33 -27.36 -7.03
C GLY A 558 -16.36 -26.82 -6.02
N VAL A 559 -15.96 -25.82 -5.22
CA VAL A 559 -16.84 -25.17 -4.22
C VAL A 559 -17.21 -23.79 -4.74
#